data_61b9754b665948df6f4850ea54af5882
#
_entry.id   61b9754b665948df6f4850ea54af5882
#
_cell.length_a   1.000
_cell.length_b   1.000
_cell.length_c   1.000
_cell.angle_alpha   90.00
_cell.angle_beta   90.00
_cell.angle_gamma   90.00
#
_symmetry.space_group_name_H-M   'P 1'
#
loop_
_entity.id
_entity.type
_entity.pdbx_description
1 polymer ?
#
loop_
_entity_poly.entity_id
_entity_poly.type
_entity_poly.pdbx_seq_one_letter_code
_entity_poly.pdbx_strand_id
1 'polypeptide(L)'
;MTTRKQSWFESEAALKRVLSAQLGAAFEKAKPRLEKMGDGAANEGARWAQEADHNGPKLINFDHTGARIDEIDYHHSYKALQQLGYGGGIVAATYNPALAAERGTAGKALTMGLGYLFAQAEAGMFCPVCMTDGAARLLVKHGTKTLQERFVPRLASTDLSTLYTGAMFLTEKAGGSDVGQVSTVAKGGNGTPGETVKLFGDKWFCSNVDADVIMILARPEGAGPGTRGLGLYVLPRTLENGQRNAFRIDRIKDKLGERSFPTGEVTLDGAEAYLLGGPGQGFHQMAEMLNLSRLYNAIASVGVMRRSVVEALDWAEQRVAFGKKVIEHPLLTETLLDMASEQRLALLWAFRGVKLMDTVDAGGGSEQERRTLRMLTPLLKYVLGKWAVRVASEGVEVLAGNGYIEDWPMARVLRDAQVLPIWEGTTNILVLDAFRALRKEGGHEVLFAEVEKFASEAPSDVQSRVSALLDEAKHALVELSQDPKAEHAFRDWTDRAALLWTVTTACAKSLGNGSDTDVRAARRVLARHAPVGLLRKDRATVDDVRAVAFR
;
A
#
# COMPACT_ATOMS: atom_id res chain seq x y z
N MET A 1 27.71 -7.58 -19.49
CA MET A 1 26.65 -8.61 -19.32
C MET A 1 26.16 -8.49 -17.90
N THR A 2 24.96 -7.95 -17.67
CA THR A 2 24.34 -7.93 -16.35
C THR A 2 24.01 -9.37 -15.97
N THR A 3 24.64 -9.91 -14.95
CA THR A 3 24.31 -11.22 -14.39
C THR A 3 22.83 -11.19 -13.96
N ARG A 4 22.04 -12.20 -14.38
CA ARG A 4 20.63 -12.33 -13.98
C ARG A 4 20.54 -12.37 -12.45
N LYS A 5 19.74 -11.49 -11.87
CA LYS A 5 19.51 -11.45 -10.42
C LYS A 5 18.67 -12.68 -9.98
N GLN A 6 18.93 -13.15 -8.77
CA GLN A 6 18.07 -14.17 -8.17
C GLN A 6 16.65 -13.65 -8.01
N SER A 7 15.65 -14.51 -8.24
CA SER A 7 14.23 -14.19 -8.03
C SER A 7 13.99 -13.65 -6.62
N TRP A 8 13.29 -12.51 -6.52
CA TRP A 8 12.96 -11.92 -5.22
C TRP A 8 12.01 -12.79 -4.39
N PHE A 9 11.20 -13.63 -5.02
CA PHE A 9 10.41 -14.62 -4.29
C PHE A 9 11.29 -15.73 -3.69
N GLU A 10 12.23 -16.27 -4.49
CA GLU A 10 13.12 -17.33 -4.04
C GLU A 10 14.09 -16.89 -2.93
N SER A 11 14.52 -15.64 -2.95
CA SER A 11 15.47 -15.08 -1.98
C SER A 11 14.84 -14.65 -0.65
N GLU A 12 13.51 -14.82 -0.45
CA GLU A 12 12.83 -14.32 0.75
C GLU A 12 12.01 -15.39 1.47
N ALA A 13 12.66 -16.08 2.41
CA ALA A 13 12.05 -17.17 3.18
C ALA A 13 10.87 -16.70 4.05
N ALA A 14 10.91 -15.47 4.59
CA ALA A 14 9.83 -14.92 5.40
C ALA A 14 8.54 -14.76 4.59
N LEU A 15 8.60 -14.24 3.37
CA LEU A 15 7.45 -14.13 2.48
C LEU A 15 6.85 -15.49 2.15
N LYS A 16 7.70 -16.48 1.78
CA LYS A 16 7.26 -17.85 1.48
C LYS A 16 6.52 -18.46 2.66
N ARG A 17 7.06 -18.33 3.87
CA ARG A 17 6.45 -18.84 5.10
C ARG A 17 5.08 -18.20 5.36
N VAL A 18 4.99 -16.88 5.28
CA VAL A 18 3.75 -16.13 5.53
C VAL A 18 2.67 -16.50 4.49
N LEU A 19 3.03 -16.55 3.21
CA LEU A 19 2.08 -16.90 2.15
C LEU A 19 1.66 -18.37 2.24
N SER A 20 2.57 -19.29 2.56
CA SER A 20 2.23 -20.69 2.81
C SER A 20 1.22 -20.83 3.96
N ALA A 21 1.43 -20.10 5.06
CA ALA A 21 0.51 -20.11 6.20
C ALA A 21 -0.88 -19.50 5.88
N GLN A 22 -0.94 -18.48 5.03
CA GLN A 22 -2.21 -17.80 4.70
C GLN A 22 -2.98 -18.49 3.57
N LEU A 23 -2.30 -18.97 2.54
CA LEU A 23 -2.91 -19.66 1.40
C LEU A 23 -3.19 -21.15 1.70
N GLY A 24 -2.51 -21.73 2.69
CA GLY A 24 -2.70 -23.13 3.05
C GLY A 24 -2.49 -24.09 1.85
N ALA A 25 -3.46 -24.96 1.59
CA ALA A 25 -3.39 -25.92 0.49
C ALA A 25 -3.33 -25.26 -0.93
N ALA A 26 -3.71 -24.00 -1.06
CA ALA A 26 -3.64 -23.29 -2.33
C ALA A 26 -2.21 -22.78 -2.65
N PHE A 27 -1.31 -22.77 -1.67
CA PHE A 27 0.04 -22.19 -1.83
C PHE A 27 0.83 -22.87 -2.97
N GLU A 28 0.83 -24.21 -3.04
CA GLU A 28 1.57 -24.92 -4.09
C GLU A 28 1.05 -24.61 -5.50
N LYS A 29 -0.25 -24.30 -5.63
CA LYS A 29 -0.84 -23.87 -6.92
C LYS A 29 -0.49 -22.41 -7.25
N ALA A 30 -0.38 -21.54 -6.23
CA ALA A 30 0.01 -20.14 -6.38
C ALA A 30 1.52 -19.96 -6.64
N LYS A 31 2.35 -20.87 -6.16
CA LYS A 31 3.81 -20.78 -6.17
C LYS A 31 4.41 -20.48 -7.54
N PRO A 32 4.03 -21.14 -8.67
CA PRO A 32 4.58 -20.82 -9.98
C PRO A 32 4.32 -19.37 -10.42
N ARG A 33 3.18 -18.79 -10.05
CA ARG A 33 2.85 -17.38 -10.32
C ARG A 33 3.69 -16.42 -9.48
N LEU A 34 3.90 -16.73 -8.22
CA LEU A 34 4.76 -15.96 -7.31
C LEU A 34 6.22 -16.00 -7.77
N GLU A 35 6.72 -17.17 -8.20
CA GLU A 35 8.06 -17.34 -8.78
C GLU A 35 8.23 -16.49 -10.04
N LYS A 36 7.26 -16.56 -10.97
CA LYS A 36 7.27 -15.77 -12.21
C LYS A 36 7.23 -14.27 -11.92
N MET A 37 6.42 -13.83 -10.96
CA MET A 37 6.37 -12.42 -10.54
C MET A 37 7.70 -11.99 -9.92
N GLY A 38 8.25 -12.76 -9.00
CA GLY A 38 9.52 -12.46 -8.33
C GLY A 38 10.72 -12.44 -9.28
N ASP A 39 10.75 -13.31 -10.28
CA ASP A 39 11.77 -13.33 -11.32
C ASP A 39 11.62 -12.12 -12.26
N GLY A 40 10.43 -11.89 -12.78
CA GLY A 40 10.14 -10.77 -13.67
C GLY A 40 10.39 -9.42 -13.02
N ALA A 41 10.01 -9.24 -11.76
CA ALA A 41 10.23 -8.00 -11.01
C ALA A 41 11.73 -7.74 -10.76
N ALA A 42 12.48 -8.78 -10.36
CA ALA A 42 13.91 -8.66 -10.03
C ALA A 42 14.80 -8.31 -11.24
N ASN A 43 14.42 -8.74 -12.43
CA ASN A 43 15.22 -8.60 -13.63
C ASN A 43 14.65 -7.50 -14.56
N GLU A 44 13.72 -7.85 -15.41
CA GLU A 44 13.20 -6.93 -16.42
C GLU A 44 12.35 -5.81 -15.82
N GLY A 45 11.53 -6.11 -14.80
CA GLY A 45 10.68 -5.15 -14.13
C GLY A 45 11.46 -4.00 -13.51
N ALA A 46 12.58 -4.29 -12.84
CA ALA A 46 13.45 -3.27 -12.26
C ALA A 46 14.06 -2.34 -13.32
N ARG A 47 14.40 -2.86 -14.50
CA ARG A 47 14.90 -2.08 -15.64
C ARG A 47 13.77 -1.24 -16.26
N TRP A 48 12.61 -1.84 -16.54
CA TRP A 48 11.47 -1.10 -17.09
C TRP A 48 11.00 0.03 -16.17
N ALA A 49 11.07 -0.18 -14.86
CA ALA A 49 10.72 0.85 -13.88
C ALA A 49 11.65 2.07 -13.97
N GLN A 50 12.96 1.86 -14.11
CA GLN A 50 13.92 2.94 -14.31
C GLN A 50 13.69 3.67 -15.65
N GLU A 51 13.47 2.92 -16.73
CA GLU A 51 13.18 3.48 -18.04
C GLU A 51 11.87 4.29 -18.05
N ALA A 52 10.80 3.79 -17.40
CA ALA A 52 9.51 4.48 -17.32
C ALA A 52 9.58 5.75 -16.44
N ASP A 53 10.37 5.76 -15.37
CA ASP A 53 10.59 6.95 -14.54
C ASP A 53 11.30 8.06 -15.33
N HIS A 54 12.32 7.71 -16.11
CA HIS A 54 13.06 8.67 -16.97
C HIS A 54 12.23 9.15 -18.16
N ASN A 55 11.27 8.36 -18.61
CA ASN A 55 10.39 8.66 -19.75
C ASN A 55 8.93 8.71 -19.31
N GLY A 56 8.62 9.61 -18.38
CA GLY A 56 7.27 9.78 -17.85
C GLY A 56 6.22 10.03 -18.91
N PRO A 57 4.94 9.77 -18.61
CA PRO A 57 3.83 9.93 -19.54
C PRO A 57 3.67 11.37 -20.01
N LYS A 58 3.17 11.53 -21.24
CA LYS A 58 2.88 12.85 -21.85
C LYS A 58 1.40 12.96 -22.15
N LEU A 59 0.80 14.09 -21.86
CA LEU A 59 -0.59 14.39 -22.21
C LEU A 59 -0.63 15.00 -23.61
N ILE A 60 -1.44 14.40 -24.49
CA ILE A 60 -1.76 14.90 -25.82
C ILE A 60 -3.21 15.37 -25.79
N ASN A 61 -3.42 16.68 -25.66
CA ASN A 61 -4.77 17.24 -25.53
C ASN A 61 -5.52 17.25 -26.86
N PHE A 62 -4.83 17.45 -27.98
CA PHE A 62 -5.44 17.63 -29.31
C PHE A 62 -4.77 16.75 -30.35
N ASP A 63 -5.53 16.26 -31.30
CA ASP A 63 -5.01 15.62 -32.48
C ASP A 63 -4.55 16.67 -33.56
N HIS A 64 -4.09 16.18 -34.69
CA HIS A 64 -3.62 17.03 -35.79
C HIS A 64 -4.72 17.90 -36.46
N THR A 65 -6.00 17.60 -36.19
CA THR A 65 -7.14 18.41 -36.67
C THR A 65 -7.60 19.46 -35.67
N GLY A 66 -7.03 19.47 -34.48
CA GLY A 66 -7.45 20.31 -33.36
C GLY A 66 -8.62 19.74 -32.54
N ALA A 67 -9.04 18.51 -32.82
CA ALA A 67 -10.04 17.83 -32.00
C ALA A 67 -9.43 17.40 -30.66
N ARG A 68 -10.18 17.63 -29.58
CA ARG A 68 -9.71 17.26 -28.21
C ARG A 68 -9.78 15.75 -28.01
N ILE A 69 -8.63 15.14 -27.69
CA ILE A 69 -8.49 13.71 -27.46
C ILE A 69 -8.08 13.36 -26.04
N ASP A 70 -7.31 14.21 -25.32
CA ASP A 70 -6.75 14.00 -23.99
C ASP A 70 -6.20 12.56 -23.80
N GLU A 71 -5.31 12.15 -24.67
CA GLU A 71 -4.66 10.86 -24.62
C GLU A 71 -3.36 10.95 -23.83
N ILE A 72 -3.01 9.86 -23.15
CA ILE A 72 -1.72 9.73 -22.48
C ILE A 72 -0.80 8.86 -23.34
N ASP A 73 0.30 9.44 -23.76
CA ASP A 73 1.38 8.72 -24.42
C ASP A 73 2.32 8.13 -23.38
N TYR A 74 2.37 6.82 -23.34
CA TYR A 74 3.18 6.05 -22.40
C TYR A 74 4.41 5.46 -23.07
N HIS A 75 5.55 5.52 -22.40
CA HIS A 75 6.73 4.77 -22.81
C HIS A 75 6.43 3.25 -22.83
N HIS A 76 7.05 2.51 -23.74
CA HIS A 76 6.82 1.06 -23.89
C HIS A 76 7.15 0.28 -22.60
N SER A 77 8.09 0.73 -21.79
CA SER A 77 8.43 0.12 -20.52
C SER A 77 7.29 0.19 -19.50
N TYR A 78 6.46 1.26 -19.52
CA TYR A 78 5.26 1.31 -18.71
C TYR A 78 4.25 0.23 -19.12
N LYS A 79 4.06 0.01 -20.43
CA LYS A 79 3.18 -1.05 -20.93
C LYS A 79 3.71 -2.46 -20.57
N ALA A 80 5.03 -2.64 -20.57
CA ALA A 80 5.64 -3.87 -20.12
C ALA A 80 5.42 -4.11 -18.60
N LEU A 81 5.48 -3.05 -17.80
CA LEU A 81 5.11 -3.10 -16.36
C LEU A 81 3.62 -3.40 -16.17
N GLN A 82 2.71 -2.87 -17.02
CA GLN A 82 1.30 -3.25 -16.99
C GLN A 82 1.12 -4.76 -17.25
N GLN A 83 1.85 -5.31 -18.22
CA GLN A 83 1.83 -6.76 -18.48
C GLN A 83 2.37 -7.56 -17.28
N LEU A 84 3.41 -7.07 -16.60
CA LEU A 84 3.93 -7.73 -15.41
C LEU A 84 2.93 -7.66 -14.24
N GLY A 85 2.35 -6.48 -13.95
CA GLY A 85 1.46 -6.26 -12.81
C GLY A 85 0.06 -6.85 -13.04
N TYR A 86 -0.67 -6.31 -14.01
CA TYR A 86 -2.05 -6.74 -14.32
C TYR A 86 -2.07 -8.13 -14.98
N GLY A 87 -1.25 -8.32 -16.03
CA GLY A 87 -1.10 -9.62 -16.71
C GLY A 87 -0.55 -10.70 -15.77
N GLY A 88 0.32 -10.33 -14.83
CA GLY A 88 0.79 -11.18 -13.74
C GLY A 88 -0.29 -11.59 -12.74
N GLY A 89 -1.44 -10.88 -12.74
CA GLY A 89 -2.64 -11.30 -12.03
C GLY A 89 -2.85 -10.66 -10.66
N ILE A 90 -2.24 -9.52 -10.34
CA ILE A 90 -2.38 -8.90 -9.00
C ILE A 90 -3.85 -8.65 -8.67
N VAL A 91 -4.60 -7.97 -9.53
CA VAL A 91 -6.03 -7.71 -9.32
C VAL A 91 -6.87 -8.98 -9.55
N ALA A 92 -6.54 -9.73 -10.61
CA ALA A 92 -7.21 -10.96 -10.98
C ALA A 92 -7.21 -12.01 -9.85
N ALA A 93 -6.17 -12.05 -9.03
CA ALA A 93 -6.06 -12.98 -7.90
C ALA A 93 -7.29 -12.97 -6.99
N THR A 94 -7.90 -11.81 -6.76
CA THR A 94 -9.12 -11.72 -5.93
C THR A 94 -10.39 -12.08 -6.72
N TYR A 95 -10.56 -11.60 -7.96
CA TYR A 95 -11.88 -11.56 -8.62
C TYR A 95 -12.01 -12.53 -9.81
N ASN A 96 -10.90 -12.90 -10.47
CA ASN A 96 -10.98 -13.74 -11.66
C ASN A 96 -11.22 -15.22 -11.28
N PRO A 97 -12.31 -15.85 -11.75
CA PRO A 97 -12.59 -17.27 -11.45
C PRO A 97 -11.48 -18.22 -11.90
N ALA A 98 -10.73 -17.89 -12.95
CA ALA A 98 -9.63 -18.71 -13.44
C ALA A 98 -8.50 -18.90 -12.40
N LEU A 99 -8.38 -17.96 -11.44
CA LEU A 99 -7.36 -18.02 -10.37
C LEU A 99 -7.91 -18.58 -9.05
N ALA A 100 -9.15 -19.10 -9.03
CA ALA A 100 -9.77 -19.60 -7.81
C ALA A 100 -8.95 -20.70 -7.11
N ALA A 101 -8.32 -21.58 -7.89
CA ALA A 101 -7.51 -22.66 -7.34
C ALA A 101 -6.19 -22.18 -6.71
N GLU A 102 -5.66 -21.05 -7.19
CA GLU A 102 -4.41 -20.46 -6.68
C GLU A 102 -4.65 -19.64 -5.40
N ARG A 103 -5.80 -18.96 -5.28
CA ARG A 103 -6.11 -18.15 -4.09
C ARG A 103 -6.79 -18.92 -2.95
N GLY A 104 -7.49 -20.01 -3.25
CA GLY A 104 -8.38 -20.66 -2.27
C GLY A 104 -9.40 -19.65 -1.70
N THR A 105 -9.42 -19.49 -0.38
CA THR A 105 -10.23 -18.49 0.34
C THR A 105 -9.47 -17.21 0.70
N ALA A 106 -8.18 -17.11 0.36
CA ALA A 106 -7.29 -16.02 0.75
C ALA A 106 -6.86 -15.18 -0.47
N GLY A 107 -7.84 -14.57 -1.14
CA GLY A 107 -7.61 -13.78 -2.36
C GLY A 107 -6.69 -12.60 -2.14
N LYS A 108 -6.81 -11.91 -1.00
CA LYS A 108 -5.94 -10.78 -0.66
C LYS A 108 -4.52 -11.21 -0.33
N ALA A 109 -4.31 -12.37 0.28
CA ALA A 109 -2.97 -12.90 0.51
C ALA A 109 -2.20 -13.10 -0.81
N LEU A 110 -2.84 -13.69 -1.84
CA LEU A 110 -2.23 -13.84 -3.16
C LEU A 110 -2.02 -12.47 -3.85
N THR A 111 -3.04 -11.60 -3.87
CA THR A 111 -2.94 -10.24 -4.41
C THR A 111 -1.76 -9.48 -3.79
N MET A 112 -1.67 -9.47 -2.45
CA MET A 112 -0.65 -8.70 -1.74
C MET A 112 0.74 -9.33 -1.81
N GLY A 113 0.81 -10.67 -1.93
CA GLY A 113 2.07 -11.37 -2.21
C GLY A 113 2.65 -11.02 -3.58
N LEU A 114 1.83 -11.06 -4.63
CA LEU A 114 2.21 -10.62 -5.98
C LEU A 114 2.53 -9.12 -6.00
N GLY A 115 1.70 -8.31 -5.34
CA GLY A 115 1.88 -6.86 -5.22
C GLY A 115 3.16 -6.47 -4.50
N TYR A 116 3.52 -7.14 -3.42
CA TYR A 116 4.77 -6.94 -2.70
C TYR A 116 6.01 -7.20 -3.59
N LEU A 117 5.98 -8.28 -4.37
CA LEU A 117 7.06 -8.59 -5.30
C LEU A 117 7.14 -7.54 -6.42
N PHE A 118 6.01 -7.13 -6.96
CA PHE A 118 5.93 -6.09 -8.00
C PHE A 118 6.40 -4.71 -7.49
N ALA A 119 5.96 -4.31 -6.29
CA ALA A 119 6.29 -3.00 -5.70
C ALA A 119 7.79 -2.81 -5.42
N GLN A 120 8.58 -3.89 -5.29
CA GLN A 120 10.04 -3.81 -5.21
C GLN A 120 10.66 -3.29 -6.52
N ALA A 121 10.03 -3.58 -7.67
CA ALA A 121 10.45 -3.05 -8.96
C ALA A 121 9.86 -1.65 -9.21
N GLU A 122 8.55 -1.52 -8.99
CA GLU A 122 7.78 -0.33 -9.38
C GLU A 122 6.66 -0.05 -8.38
N ALA A 123 6.92 0.87 -7.45
CA ALA A 123 5.93 1.28 -6.45
C ALA A 123 4.87 2.22 -7.04
N GLY A 124 5.22 3.03 -8.05
CA GLY A 124 4.33 4.00 -8.66
C GLY A 124 3.15 3.37 -9.35
N MET A 125 3.39 2.48 -10.29
CA MET A 125 2.32 1.78 -10.99
C MET A 125 1.50 0.86 -10.07
N PHE A 126 2.00 0.52 -8.88
CA PHE A 126 1.22 -0.22 -7.90
C PHE A 126 0.00 0.59 -7.42
N CYS A 127 0.02 1.93 -7.52
CA CYS A 127 -1.12 2.80 -7.23
C CYS A 127 -2.30 2.58 -8.23
N PRO A 128 -2.14 2.66 -9.57
CA PRO A 128 -3.18 2.25 -10.53
C PRO A 128 -3.72 0.84 -10.28
N VAL A 129 -2.87 -0.13 -9.97
CA VAL A 129 -3.26 -1.51 -9.62
C VAL A 129 -4.15 -1.51 -8.38
N CYS A 130 -3.77 -0.79 -7.33
CA CYS A 130 -4.56 -0.61 -6.10
C CYS A 130 -5.94 -0.02 -6.39
N MET A 131 -6.01 1.05 -7.18
CA MET A 131 -7.28 1.70 -7.52
C MET A 131 -8.17 0.79 -8.38
N THR A 132 -7.59 -0.04 -9.23
CA THR A 132 -8.32 -1.04 -10.02
C THR A 132 -8.95 -2.12 -9.13
N ASP A 133 -8.20 -2.65 -8.14
CA ASP A 133 -8.74 -3.56 -7.12
C ASP A 133 -9.85 -2.88 -6.30
N GLY A 134 -9.62 -1.62 -5.89
CA GLY A 134 -10.61 -0.84 -5.13
C GLY A 134 -11.90 -0.62 -5.90
N ALA A 135 -11.82 -0.31 -7.20
CA ALA A 135 -12.99 -0.17 -8.07
C ALA A 135 -13.75 -1.49 -8.23
N ALA A 136 -13.04 -2.60 -8.46
CA ALA A 136 -13.65 -3.93 -8.51
C ALA A 136 -14.34 -4.29 -7.19
N ARG A 137 -13.69 -4.01 -6.03
CA ARG A 137 -14.26 -4.24 -4.70
C ARG A 137 -15.57 -3.51 -4.48
N LEU A 138 -15.59 -2.22 -4.79
CA LEU A 138 -16.80 -1.40 -4.61
C LEU A 138 -17.95 -1.85 -5.52
N LEU A 139 -17.63 -2.20 -6.77
CA LEU A 139 -18.64 -2.74 -7.69
C LEU A 139 -19.22 -4.07 -7.21
N VAL A 140 -18.37 -5.00 -6.74
CA VAL A 140 -18.84 -6.29 -6.19
C VAL A 140 -19.71 -6.10 -4.98
N LYS A 141 -19.40 -5.15 -4.09
CA LYS A 141 -20.14 -4.95 -2.83
C LYS A 141 -21.39 -4.10 -2.98
N HIS A 142 -21.36 -3.08 -3.83
CA HIS A 142 -22.40 -2.04 -3.87
C HIS A 142 -22.98 -1.80 -5.26
N GLY A 143 -22.38 -2.37 -6.31
CA GLY A 143 -22.85 -2.21 -7.68
C GLY A 143 -24.13 -2.99 -7.96
N THR A 144 -24.97 -2.46 -8.84
CA THR A 144 -26.05 -3.25 -9.43
C THR A 144 -25.49 -4.40 -10.27
N LYS A 145 -26.30 -5.43 -10.51
CA LYS A 145 -25.87 -6.58 -11.33
C LYS A 145 -25.35 -6.14 -12.71
N THR A 146 -26.02 -5.18 -13.34
CA THR A 146 -25.61 -4.61 -14.63
C THR A 146 -24.21 -3.98 -14.57
N LEU A 147 -23.93 -3.18 -13.54
CA LEU A 147 -22.60 -2.55 -13.37
C LEU A 147 -21.52 -3.59 -13.06
N GLN A 148 -21.84 -4.61 -12.25
CA GLN A 148 -20.92 -5.69 -11.96
C GLN A 148 -20.54 -6.49 -13.22
N GLU A 149 -21.53 -6.92 -14.00
CA GLU A 149 -21.34 -7.70 -15.24
C GLU A 149 -20.56 -6.90 -16.30
N ARG A 150 -20.78 -5.59 -16.36
CA ARG A 150 -20.10 -4.70 -17.29
C ARG A 150 -18.61 -4.48 -16.97
N PHE A 151 -18.29 -4.24 -15.71
CA PHE A 151 -16.97 -3.72 -15.33
C PHE A 151 -16.08 -4.73 -14.63
N VAL A 152 -16.60 -5.59 -13.73
CA VAL A 152 -15.75 -6.45 -12.90
C VAL A 152 -14.92 -7.44 -13.71
N PRO A 153 -15.45 -8.13 -14.74
CA PRO A 153 -14.63 -9.05 -15.54
C PRO A 153 -13.46 -8.36 -16.24
N ARG A 154 -13.65 -7.09 -16.66
CA ARG A 154 -12.60 -6.31 -17.33
C ARG A 154 -11.56 -5.77 -16.36
N LEU A 155 -11.97 -5.28 -15.17
CA LEU A 155 -11.06 -4.87 -14.11
C LEU A 155 -10.21 -6.03 -13.59
N ALA A 156 -10.71 -7.26 -13.65
CA ALA A 156 -10.05 -8.49 -13.25
C ALA A 156 -9.39 -9.26 -14.42
N SER A 157 -9.26 -8.64 -15.60
CA SER A 157 -8.62 -9.28 -16.74
C SER A 157 -7.09 -9.35 -16.57
N THR A 158 -6.50 -10.46 -17.02
CA THR A 158 -5.06 -10.61 -17.20
C THR A 158 -4.61 -10.37 -18.64
N ASP A 159 -5.57 -10.19 -19.56
CA ASP A 159 -5.33 -9.82 -20.95
C ASP A 159 -5.46 -8.31 -21.11
N LEU A 160 -4.35 -7.65 -21.44
CA LEU A 160 -4.30 -6.18 -21.58
C LEU A 160 -5.22 -5.66 -22.70
N SER A 161 -5.59 -6.48 -23.68
CA SER A 161 -6.50 -6.07 -24.75
C SER A 161 -7.96 -5.91 -24.28
N THR A 162 -8.31 -6.56 -23.19
CA THR A 162 -9.65 -6.51 -22.57
C THR A 162 -9.64 -5.86 -21.18
N LEU A 163 -8.46 -5.56 -20.65
CA LEU A 163 -8.29 -4.95 -19.33
C LEU A 163 -8.89 -3.55 -19.28
N TYR A 164 -9.65 -3.29 -18.23
CA TYR A 164 -9.98 -1.94 -17.78
C TYR A 164 -9.20 -1.61 -16.52
N THR A 165 -8.69 -0.39 -16.48
CA THR A 165 -8.02 0.13 -15.29
C THR A 165 -8.97 1.00 -14.45
N GLY A 166 -8.72 1.03 -13.13
CA GLY A 166 -9.50 1.81 -12.19
C GLY A 166 -8.78 3.06 -11.69
N ALA A 167 -9.54 4.07 -11.28
CA ALA A 167 -9.05 5.24 -10.57
C ALA A 167 -9.99 5.67 -9.43
N MET A 168 -9.49 6.55 -8.57
CA MET A 168 -10.25 7.17 -7.49
C MET A 168 -10.01 8.68 -7.50
N PHE A 169 -11.05 9.48 -7.80
CA PHE A 169 -10.96 10.94 -7.81
C PHE A 169 -11.70 11.52 -6.60
N LEU A 170 -10.94 11.89 -5.58
CA LEU A 170 -11.44 12.39 -4.32
C LEU A 170 -11.11 13.86 -4.11
N THR A 171 -9.82 14.20 -4.20
CA THR A 171 -9.26 15.50 -3.86
C THR A 171 -9.69 16.58 -4.85
N GLU A 172 -10.04 17.76 -4.33
CA GLU A 172 -10.31 18.98 -5.07
C GLU A 172 -9.27 20.07 -4.72
N LYS A 173 -9.30 21.22 -5.38
CA LYS A 173 -8.38 22.34 -5.10
C LYS A 173 -8.43 22.80 -3.64
N ALA A 174 -9.59 22.70 -3.00
CA ALA A 174 -9.77 23.03 -1.57
C ALA A 174 -9.06 22.06 -0.63
N GLY A 175 -8.65 20.88 -1.10
CA GLY A 175 -7.94 19.87 -0.33
C GLY A 175 -8.58 18.48 -0.36
N GLY A 176 -7.87 17.48 0.18
CA GLY A 176 -8.32 16.09 0.23
C GLY A 176 -8.60 15.56 1.64
N SER A 177 -8.09 16.21 2.69
CA SER A 177 -8.25 15.75 4.07
C SER A 177 -9.65 16.03 4.61
N ASP A 178 -10.25 17.17 4.28
CA ASP A 178 -11.63 17.53 4.64
C ASP A 178 -12.59 17.19 3.48
N VAL A 179 -12.85 15.90 3.30
CA VAL A 179 -13.71 15.36 2.23
C VAL A 179 -15.12 15.95 2.26
N GLY A 180 -15.59 16.41 3.43
CA GLY A 180 -16.89 17.05 3.57
C GLY A 180 -17.06 18.34 2.75
N GLN A 181 -15.95 18.96 2.30
CA GLN A 181 -15.93 20.16 1.47
C GLN A 181 -16.01 19.90 -0.04
N VAL A 182 -16.21 18.64 -0.47
CA VAL A 182 -16.35 18.32 -1.90
C VAL A 182 -17.43 19.19 -2.53
N SER A 183 -17.02 19.92 -3.58
CA SER A 183 -17.83 20.87 -4.33
C SER A 183 -18.37 20.33 -5.67
N THR A 184 -17.79 19.21 -6.16
CA THR A 184 -18.31 18.52 -7.34
C THR A 184 -19.77 18.15 -7.15
N VAL A 185 -20.63 18.53 -8.11
CA VAL A 185 -22.10 18.35 -8.05
C VAL A 185 -22.54 17.24 -8.99
N ALA A 186 -23.46 16.41 -8.53
CA ALA A 186 -24.19 15.44 -9.35
C ALA A 186 -25.61 15.97 -9.62
N LYS A 187 -25.95 16.15 -10.90
CA LYS A 187 -27.27 16.63 -11.35
C LYS A 187 -28.06 15.52 -12.00
N GLY A 188 -29.36 15.59 -11.78
CA GLY A 188 -30.32 14.56 -12.24
C GLY A 188 -30.33 13.35 -11.32
N GLY A 189 -31.23 12.41 -11.63
CA GLY A 189 -31.43 11.21 -10.82
C GLY A 189 -32.41 11.42 -9.65
N ASN A 190 -32.83 10.33 -9.07
CA ASN A 190 -33.78 10.28 -7.95
C ASN A 190 -33.22 9.50 -6.73
N GLY A 191 -31.95 9.12 -6.76
CA GLY A 191 -31.27 8.34 -5.71
C GLY A 191 -31.36 6.82 -5.89
N THR A 192 -31.76 6.34 -7.06
CA THR A 192 -31.82 4.91 -7.36
C THR A 192 -30.43 4.36 -7.71
N PRO A 193 -29.95 3.28 -7.07
CA PRO A 193 -28.68 2.67 -7.42
C PRO A 193 -28.60 2.28 -8.90
N GLY A 194 -27.51 2.66 -9.56
CA GLY A 194 -27.28 2.41 -10.98
C GLY A 194 -27.88 3.44 -11.93
N GLU A 195 -28.64 4.43 -11.41
CA GLU A 195 -29.15 5.52 -12.26
C GLU A 195 -28.01 6.38 -12.83
N THR A 196 -28.27 6.97 -13.99
CA THR A 196 -27.33 7.88 -14.65
C THR A 196 -27.57 9.31 -14.15
N VAL A 197 -26.46 9.97 -13.77
CA VAL A 197 -26.41 11.39 -13.41
C VAL A 197 -25.37 12.11 -14.24
N LYS A 198 -25.33 13.44 -14.18
CA LYS A 198 -24.29 14.27 -14.81
C LYS A 198 -23.47 14.97 -13.73
N LEU A 199 -22.14 14.81 -13.83
CA LEU A 199 -21.21 15.40 -12.87
C LEU A 199 -20.61 16.71 -13.42
N PHE A 200 -20.48 17.70 -12.51
CA PHE A 200 -19.89 19.02 -12.77
C PHE A 200 -18.94 19.40 -11.64
N GLY A 201 -17.75 19.89 -12.00
CA GLY A 201 -16.74 20.32 -11.04
C GLY A 201 -15.32 19.95 -11.43
N ASP A 202 -14.39 20.08 -10.49
CA ASP A 202 -12.97 19.84 -10.71
C ASP A 202 -12.43 18.76 -9.75
N LYS A 203 -11.44 17.99 -10.22
CA LYS A 203 -10.63 17.09 -9.38
C LYS A 203 -9.14 17.39 -9.58
N TRP A 204 -8.34 17.28 -8.49
CA TRP A 204 -7.02 17.92 -8.44
C TRP A 204 -5.83 16.96 -8.47
N PHE A 205 -5.86 15.84 -7.79
CA PHE A 205 -4.85 14.79 -7.79
C PHE A 205 -5.43 13.48 -8.32
N CYS A 206 -5.68 13.45 -9.64
CA CYS A 206 -6.29 12.32 -10.33
C CYS A 206 -5.21 11.34 -10.79
N SER A 207 -4.82 10.42 -9.94
CA SER A 207 -3.89 9.35 -10.29
C SER A 207 -4.54 8.37 -11.26
N ASN A 208 -3.76 7.87 -12.25
CA ASN A 208 -4.28 7.08 -13.37
C ASN A 208 -5.40 7.81 -14.10
N VAL A 209 -5.11 9.04 -14.50
CA VAL A 209 -6.09 10.04 -14.94
C VAL A 209 -6.90 9.62 -16.18
N ASP A 210 -6.39 8.69 -16.96
CA ASP A 210 -7.00 8.09 -18.16
C ASP A 210 -7.62 6.72 -17.89
N ALA A 211 -7.85 6.35 -16.62
CA ALA A 211 -8.48 5.09 -16.27
C ALA A 211 -9.86 4.90 -16.93
N ASP A 212 -10.21 3.65 -17.22
CA ASP A 212 -11.47 3.29 -17.85
C ASP A 212 -12.68 3.41 -16.92
N VAL A 213 -12.46 3.18 -15.60
CA VAL A 213 -13.48 3.17 -14.56
C VAL A 213 -13.02 4.00 -13.36
N ILE A 214 -13.68 5.11 -13.10
CA ILE A 214 -13.29 6.06 -12.06
C ILE A 214 -14.34 6.04 -10.94
N MET A 215 -13.91 5.78 -9.71
CA MET A 215 -14.71 5.97 -8.50
C MET A 215 -14.59 7.41 -8.04
N ILE A 216 -15.72 8.13 -7.94
CA ILE A 216 -15.72 9.57 -7.69
C ILE A 216 -16.79 9.97 -6.70
N LEU A 217 -16.43 10.83 -5.73
CA LEU A 217 -17.40 11.47 -4.84
C LEU A 217 -17.93 12.76 -5.46
N ALA A 218 -19.24 12.92 -5.39
CA ALA A 218 -19.92 14.16 -5.73
C ALA A 218 -21.11 14.38 -4.81
N ARG A 219 -21.57 15.62 -4.73
CA ARG A 219 -22.74 16.01 -3.95
C ARG A 219 -23.97 16.05 -4.87
N PRO A 220 -25.01 15.24 -4.62
CA PRO A 220 -26.30 15.40 -5.29
C PRO A 220 -26.82 16.82 -5.14
N GLU A 221 -27.43 17.35 -6.18
CA GLU A 221 -28.05 18.69 -6.15
C GLU A 221 -29.09 18.77 -5.03
N GLY A 222 -29.01 19.79 -4.18
CA GLY A 222 -29.87 19.94 -3.02
C GLY A 222 -29.49 19.13 -1.78
N ALA A 223 -28.45 18.29 -1.84
CA ALA A 223 -27.99 17.54 -0.66
C ALA A 223 -27.26 18.46 0.36
N GLY A 224 -27.39 18.13 1.64
CA GLY A 224 -26.78 18.87 2.74
C GLY A 224 -25.25 18.85 2.74
N PRO A 225 -24.61 19.70 3.57
CA PRO A 225 -23.14 19.80 3.69
C PRO A 225 -22.54 18.56 4.39
N GLY A 226 -21.20 18.49 4.36
CA GLY A 226 -20.44 17.43 5.02
C GLY A 226 -20.48 16.10 4.29
N THR A 227 -19.89 15.07 4.89
CA THR A 227 -19.73 13.75 4.27
C THR A 227 -21.03 12.99 4.09
N ARG A 228 -22.05 13.25 4.91
CA ARG A 228 -23.39 12.62 4.79
C ARG A 228 -24.15 13.07 3.55
N GLY A 229 -23.81 14.21 2.96
CA GLY A 229 -24.41 14.70 1.72
C GLY A 229 -23.75 14.17 0.45
N LEU A 230 -22.77 13.26 0.54
CA LEU A 230 -22.03 12.78 -0.62
C LEU A 230 -22.58 11.46 -1.16
N GLY A 231 -22.68 11.34 -2.49
CA GLY A 231 -22.87 10.10 -3.22
C GLY A 231 -21.54 9.61 -3.81
N LEU A 232 -21.43 8.29 -3.98
CA LEU A 232 -20.35 7.66 -4.71
C LEU A 232 -20.84 7.27 -6.11
N TYR A 233 -20.03 7.58 -7.12
CA TYR A 233 -20.41 7.35 -8.51
C TYR A 233 -19.33 6.58 -9.26
N VAL A 234 -19.76 5.77 -10.23
CA VAL A 234 -18.91 5.11 -11.22
C VAL A 234 -18.93 5.97 -12.47
N LEU A 235 -17.80 6.58 -12.80
CA LEU A 235 -17.60 7.42 -13.98
C LEU A 235 -16.81 6.61 -15.01
N PRO A 236 -17.42 6.15 -16.12
CA PRO A 236 -16.70 5.49 -17.20
C PRO A 236 -15.98 6.54 -18.07
N ARG A 237 -14.77 6.22 -18.55
CA ARG A 237 -14.06 7.05 -19.51
C ARG A 237 -14.75 7.08 -20.87
N THR A 238 -15.29 5.93 -21.29
CA THR A 238 -16.00 5.73 -22.54
C THR A 238 -17.42 5.28 -22.25
N LEU A 239 -18.38 5.95 -22.89
CA LEU A 239 -19.80 5.63 -22.80
C LEU A 239 -20.15 4.35 -23.57
N GLU A 240 -21.35 3.81 -23.35
CA GLU A 240 -21.81 2.58 -24.02
C GLU A 240 -21.88 2.72 -25.54
N ASN A 241 -22.14 3.91 -26.05
CA ASN A 241 -22.16 4.22 -27.47
C ASN A 241 -20.76 4.38 -28.09
N GLY A 242 -19.69 4.14 -27.31
CA GLY A 242 -18.30 4.29 -27.74
C GLY A 242 -17.77 5.73 -27.71
N GLN A 243 -18.59 6.71 -27.38
CA GLN A 243 -18.13 8.10 -27.29
C GLN A 243 -17.34 8.32 -26.01
N ARG A 244 -16.37 9.24 -26.08
CA ARG A 244 -15.67 9.72 -24.90
C ARG A 244 -16.63 10.47 -23.98
N ASN A 245 -16.54 10.22 -22.68
CA ASN A 245 -17.35 10.90 -21.68
C ASN A 245 -16.95 12.38 -21.52
N ALA A 246 -17.86 13.22 -21.05
CA ALA A 246 -17.74 14.67 -20.98
C ALA A 246 -16.87 15.14 -19.79
N PHE A 247 -15.64 14.65 -19.73
CA PHE A 247 -14.61 15.21 -18.85
C PHE A 247 -13.30 15.43 -19.63
N ARG A 248 -12.51 16.38 -19.19
CA ARG A 248 -11.24 16.71 -19.82
C ARG A 248 -10.09 16.62 -18.83
N ILE A 249 -8.94 16.20 -19.33
CA ILE A 249 -7.67 16.23 -18.60
C ILE A 249 -7.02 17.59 -18.91
N ASP A 250 -6.94 18.47 -17.90
CA ASP A 250 -6.42 19.82 -18.11
C ASP A 250 -4.90 19.84 -18.19
N ARG A 251 -4.24 19.08 -17.33
CA ARG A 251 -2.80 18.82 -17.34
C ARG A 251 -2.44 17.60 -16.49
N ILE A 252 -1.22 17.10 -16.65
CA ILE A 252 -0.58 16.15 -15.74
C ILE A 252 0.47 16.88 -14.90
N LYS A 253 0.66 16.41 -13.65
CA LYS A 253 1.55 17.03 -12.67
C LYS A 253 2.99 16.54 -12.85
N ASP A 254 3.95 17.44 -12.75
CA ASP A 254 5.35 17.10 -12.52
C ASP A 254 5.55 16.71 -11.06
N LYS A 255 6.11 15.54 -10.81
CA LYS A 255 6.19 14.93 -9.48
C LYS A 255 7.62 14.67 -9.05
N LEU A 256 7.86 14.66 -7.73
CA LEU A 256 9.15 14.28 -7.15
C LEU A 256 9.54 12.85 -7.49
N GLY A 257 8.64 11.91 -7.25
CA GLY A 257 8.76 10.47 -7.52
C GLY A 257 7.52 9.93 -8.21
N GLU A 258 7.49 8.62 -8.42
CA GLU A 258 6.37 7.95 -9.08
C GLU A 258 6.06 8.56 -10.45
N ARG A 259 7.10 8.91 -11.20
CA ARG A 259 7.01 9.62 -12.47
C ARG A 259 6.51 8.75 -13.61
N SER A 260 6.54 7.43 -13.43
CA SER A 260 6.14 6.44 -14.45
C SER A 260 4.66 6.51 -14.84
N PHE A 261 3.77 6.99 -13.94
CA PHE A 261 2.33 7.07 -14.21
C PHE A 261 1.78 8.51 -14.08
N PRO A 262 0.68 8.86 -14.79
CA PRO A 262 0.13 10.20 -14.78
C PRO A 262 -0.71 10.46 -13.54
N THR A 263 -0.55 11.66 -12.97
CA THR A 263 -1.47 12.25 -11.99
C THR A 263 -1.96 13.58 -12.53
N GLY A 264 -3.25 13.69 -12.84
CA GLY A 264 -3.81 14.82 -13.58
C GLY A 264 -4.69 15.75 -12.77
N GLU A 265 -5.09 16.83 -13.42
CA GLU A 265 -6.19 17.71 -13.05
C GLU A 265 -7.31 17.47 -14.05
N VAL A 266 -8.53 17.35 -13.55
CA VAL A 266 -9.69 16.98 -14.37
C VAL A 266 -10.82 17.99 -14.15
N THR A 267 -11.43 18.44 -15.23
CA THR A 267 -12.68 19.19 -15.23
C THR A 267 -13.82 18.31 -15.76
N LEU A 268 -14.91 18.25 -14.98
CA LEU A 268 -16.14 17.55 -15.31
C LEU A 268 -17.16 18.59 -15.83
N ASP A 269 -17.69 18.37 -17.02
CA ASP A 269 -18.66 19.27 -17.64
C ASP A 269 -19.84 18.49 -18.21
N GLY A 270 -20.66 17.96 -17.30
CA GLY A 270 -21.78 17.10 -17.63
C GLY A 270 -21.39 15.64 -17.84
N ALA A 271 -20.28 15.18 -17.24
CA ALA A 271 -19.80 13.81 -17.33
C ALA A 271 -20.83 12.80 -16.79
N GLU A 272 -21.19 11.82 -17.59
CA GLU A 272 -22.17 10.79 -17.21
C GLU A 272 -21.54 9.80 -16.24
N ALA A 273 -22.26 9.55 -15.13
CA ALA A 273 -21.82 8.62 -14.11
C ALA A 273 -23.01 7.86 -13.52
N TYR A 274 -22.75 6.70 -12.93
CA TYR A 274 -23.76 5.83 -12.32
C TYR A 274 -23.66 5.91 -10.80
N LEU A 275 -24.79 6.14 -10.12
CA LEU A 275 -24.83 6.12 -8.66
C LEU A 275 -24.50 4.71 -8.14
N LEU A 276 -23.51 4.62 -7.27
CA LEU A 276 -23.14 3.38 -6.59
C LEU A 276 -23.78 3.33 -5.20
N GLY A 277 -24.57 2.31 -4.95
CA GLY A 277 -25.31 2.17 -3.69
C GLY A 277 -26.38 3.24 -3.48
N GLY A 278 -26.66 3.58 -2.21
CA GLY A 278 -27.74 4.50 -1.85
C GLY A 278 -27.29 5.94 -1.59
N PRO A 279 -28.24 6.90 -1.60
CA PRO A 279 -27.96 8.29 -1.25
C PRO A 279 -27.36 8.44 0.15
N GLY A 280 -26.42 9.39 0.32
CA GLY A 280 -25.79 9.69 1.61
C GLY A 280 -24.82 8.65 2.14
N GLN A 281 -24.60 7.55 1.44
CA GLN A 281 -23.66 6.50 1.81
C GLN A 281 -22.28 6.64 1.12
N GLY A 282 -22.13 7.58 0.20
CA GLY A 282 -20.97 7.66 -0.68
C GLY A 282 -19.64 7.72 0.03
N PHE A 283 -19.52 8.50 1.12
CA PHE A 283 -18.29 8.55 1.87
C PHE A 283 -17.99 7.24 2.61
N HIS A 284 -19.00 6.57 3.16
CA HIS A 284 -18.81 5.28 3.84
C HIS A 284 -18.32 4.21 2.86
N GLN A 285 -18.91 4.15 1.68
CA GLN A 285 -18.49 3.24 0.61
C GLN A 285 -17.07 3.57 0.12
N MET A 286 -16.77 4.85 -0.10
CA MET A 286 -15.41 5.28 -0.48
C MET A 286 -14.39 4.93 0.60
N ALA A 287 -14.75 4.97 1.89
CA ALA A 287 -13.88 4.59 2.99
C ALA A 287 -13.43 3.11 2.91
N GLU A 288 -14.23 2.22 2.32
CA GLU A 288 -13.83 0.85 2.08
C GLU A 288 -12.68 0.77 1.06
N MET A 289 -12.75 1.56 -0.01
CA MET A 289 -11.67 1.68 -0.98
C MET A 289 -10.42 2.32 -0.36
N LEU A 290 -10.58 3.39 0.42
CA LEU A 290 -9.49 4.05 1.14
C LEU A 290 -8.77 3.09 2.11
N ASN A 291 -9.50 2.24 2.84
CA ASN A 291 -8.89 1.28 3.75
C ASN A 291 -8.14 0.16 3.00
N LEU A 292 -8.66 -0.29 1.85
CA LEU A 292 -7.92 -1.19 0.97
C LEU A 292 -6.64 -0.52 0.45
N SER A 293 -6.73 0.73 -0.03
CA SER A 293 -5.58 1.50 -0.50
C SER A 293 -4.53 1.71 0.58
N ARG A 294 -4.92 1.89 1.84
CA ARG A 294 -3.99 1.96 2.97
C ARG A 294 -3.21 0.66 3.17
N LEU A 295 -3.86 -0.48 2.97
CA LEU A 295 -3.18 -1.77 3.02
C LEU A 295 -2.21 -1.94 1.83
N TYR A 296 -2.62 -1.54 0.62
CA TYR A 296 -1.73 -1.49 -0.54
C TYR A 296 -0.52 -0.58 -0.30
N ASN A 297 -0.74 0.59 0.30
CA ASN A 297 0.34 1.50 0.67
C ASN A 297 1.31 0.85 1.69
N ALA A 298 0.79 0.13 2.67
CA ALA A 298 1.63 -0.61 3.61
C ALA A 298 2.48 -1.67 2.90
N ILE A 299 1.90 -2.44 1.98
CA ILE A 299 2.61 -3.44 1.17
C ILE A 299 3.66 -2.78 0.25
N ALA A 300 3.32 -1.67 -0.42
CA ALA A 300 4.27 -0.89 -1.21
C ALA A 300 5.45 -0.40 -0.36
N SER A 301 5.15 0.10 0.85
CA SER A 301 6.17 0.55 1.81
C SER A 301 7.16 -0.57 2.15
N VAL A 302 6.66 -1.77 2.43
CA VAL A 302 7.50 -2.94 2.71
C VAL A 302 8.29 -3.38 1.47
N GLY A 303 7.70 -3.28 0.27
CA GLY A 303 8.38 -3.54 -1.00
C GLY A 303 9.55 -2.59 -1.25
N VAL A 304 9.34 -1.30 -1.03
CA VAL A 304 10.40 -0.26 -1.10
C VAL A 304 11.50 -0.52 -0.08
N MET A 305 11.15 -0.85 1.18
CA MET A 305 12.13 -1.23 2.20
C MET A 305 12.94 -2.45 1.76
N ARG A 306 12.27 -3.49 1.22
CA ARG A 306 12.96 -4.69 0.73
C ARG A 306 13.93 -4.37 -0.40
N ARG A 307 13.50 -3.58 -1.39
CA ARG A 307 14.36 -3.14 -2.48
C ARG A 307 15.60 -2.43 -1.94
N SER A 308 15.43 -1.51 -0.99
CA SER A 308 16.53 -0.77 -0.38
C SER A 308 17.51 -1.68 0.35
N VAL A 309 17.02 -2.68 1.09
CA VAL A 309 17.86 -3.67 1.78
C VAL A 309 18.64 -4.51 0.79
N VAL A 310 18.01 -5.00 -0.28
CA VAL A 310 18.67 -5.84 -1.29
C VAL A 310 19.78 -5.08 -2.01
N GLU A 311 19.51 -3.85 -2.48
CA GLU A 311 20.53 -3.03 -3.16
C GLU A 311 21.69 -2.66 -2.23
N ALA A 312 21.40 -2.34 -0.96
CA ALA A 312 22.43 -2.04 0.04
C ALA A 312 23.31 -3.25 0.34
N LEU A 313 22.72 -4.44 0.44
CA LEU A 313 23.46 -5.69 0.68
C LEU A 313 24.30 -6.08 -0.53
N ASP A 314 23.72 -6.07 -1.73
CA ASP A 314 24.43 -6.39 -2.98
C ASP A 314 25.66 -5.49 -3.15
N TRP A 315 25.50 -4.20 -2.88
CA TRP A 315 26.61 -3.25 -2.92
C TRP A 315 27.66 -3.54 -1.86
N ALA A 316 27.24 -3.74 -0.61
CA ALA A 316 28.14 -3.92 0.52
C ALA A 316 28.95 -5.24 0.44
N GLU A 317 28.40 -6.28 -0.19
CA GLU A 317 29.09 -7.56 -0.41
C GLU A 317 30.12 -7.52 -1.55
N GLN A 318 29.96 -6.59 -2.50
CA GLN A 318 30.84 -6.49 -3.67
C GLN A 318 31.92 -5.43 -3.49
N ARG A 319 31.61 -4.31 -2.83
CA ARG A 319 32.53 -3.18 -2.67
C ARG A 319 33.63 -3.50 -1.66
N VAL A 320 34.88 -3.25 -2.07
CA VAL A 320 36.08 -3.34 -1.20
C VAL A 320 36.55 -1.92 -0.87
N ALA A 321 36.74 -1.62 0.42
CA ALA A 321 37.38 -0.40 0.91
C ALA A 321 38.14 -0.72 2.19
N PHE A 322 39.25 -0.01 2.43
CA PHE A 322 40.13 -0.22 3.58
C PHE A 322 40.56 -1.69 3.76
N GLY A 323 40.86 -2.36 2.64
CA GLY A 323 41.41 -3.72 2.61
C GLY A 323 40.44 -4.87 2.82
N LYS A 324 39.09 -4.61 2.95
CA LYS A 324 38.08 -5.64 3.10
C LYS A 324 36.75 -5.23 2.47
N LYS A 325 35.80 -6.18 2.32
CA LYS A 325 34.45 -5.87 1.88
C LYS A 325 33.78 -4.88 2.84
N VAL A 326 33.02 -3.92 2.31
CA VAL A 326 32.45 -2.88 3.16
C VAL A 326 31.41 -3.45 4.15
N ILE A 327 30.76 -4.56 3.83
CA ILE A 327 29.86 -5.27 4.75
C ILE A 327 30.56 -5.76 6.03
N GLU A 328 31.88 -5.94 6.00
CA GLU A 328 32.68 -6.40 7.14
C GLU A 328 33.07 -5.27 8.11
N HIS A 329 32.75 -4.01 7.76
CA HIS A 329 32.97 -2.88 8.66
C HIS A 329 31.87 -2.80 9.72
N PRO A 330 32.21 -2.80 11.02
CA PRO A 330 31.22 -2.97 12.10
C PRO A 330 30.07 -1.97 12.07
N LEU A 331 30.33 -0.69 11.82
CA LEU A 331 29.27 0.32 11.79
C LEU A 331 28.29 0.08 10.63
N LEU A 332 28.79 -0.30 9.45
CA LEU A 332 27.93 -0.61 8.33
C LEU A 332 27.13 -1.90 8.56
N THR A 333 27.75 -2.92 9.17
CA THR A 333 27.04 -4.15 9.55
C THR A 333 25.87 -3.85 10.49
N GLU A 334 26.04 -2.92 11.45
CA GLU A 334 24.97 -2.45 12.35
C GLU A 334 23.84 -1.77 11.56
N THR A 335 24.17 -0.86 10.62
CA THR A 335 23.19 -0.18 9.77
C THR A 335 22.38 -1.18 8.92
N LEU A 336 23.07 -2.11 8.26
CA LEU A 336 22.41 -3.12 7.42
C LEU A 336 21.49 -4.04 8.24
N LEU A 337 21.90 -4.40 9.46
CA LEU A 337 21.05 -5.21 10.34
C LEU A 337 19.82 -4.44 10.82
N ASP A 338 19.95 -3.14 11.11
CA ASP A 338 18.81 -2.28 11.44
C ASP A 338 17.80 -2.23 10.28
N MET A 339 18.27 -1.94 9.05
CA MET A 339 17.44 -1.89 7.85
C MET A 339 16.71 -3.22 7.62
N ALA A 340 17.44 -4.34 7.65
CA ALA A 340 16.88 -5.67 7.42
C ALA A 340 15.87 -6.08 8.50
N SER A 341 16.14 -5.72 9.77
CA SER A 341 15.25 -6.02 10.89
C SER A 341 13.93 -5.26 10.79
N GLU A 342 13.99 -3.97 10.46
CA GLU A 342 12.79 -3.15 10.26
C GLU A 342 11.95 -3.66 9.08
N GLN A 343 12.59 -3.97 7.94
CA GLN A 343 11.90 -4.53 6.78
C GLN A 343 11.20 -5.85 7.11
N ARG A 344 11.90 -6.74 7.83
CA ARG A 344 11.34 -8.04 8.20
C ARG A 344 10.12 -7.91 9.10
N LEU A 345 10.20 -7.11 10.13
CA LEU A 345 9.06 -6.86 11.02
C LEU A 345 7.89 -6.20 10.28
N ALA A 346 8.20 -5.24 9.40
CA ALA A 346 7.20 -4.58 8.57
C ALA A 346 6.44 -5.57 7.68
N LEU A 347 7.15 -6.55 7.06
CA LEU A 347 6.53 -7.61 6.27
C LEU A 347 5.53 -8.43 7.10
N LEU A 348 5.96 -8.93 8.24
CA LEU A 348 5.13 -9.76 9.12
C LEU A 348 3.89 -9.01 9.62
N TRP A 349 4.05 -7.75 9.98
CA TRP A 349 2.97 -6.91 10.47
C TRP A 349 1.99 -6.50 9.36
N ALA A 350 2.46 -6.15 8.16
CA ALA A 350 1.61 -5.87 7.01
C ALA A 350 0.75 -7.09 6.63
N PHE A 351 1.35 -8.29 6.59
CA PHE A 351 0.62 -9.52 6.30
C PHE A 351 -0.33 -9.97 7.43
N ARG A 352 -0.16 -9.48 8.68
CA ARG A 352 -1.22 -9.59 9.70
C ARG A 352 -2.47 -8.83 9.26
N GLY A 353 -2.32 -7.63 8.72
CA GLY A 353 -3.43 -6.85 8.16
C GLY A 353 -4.10 -7.55 6.97
N VAL A 354 -3.31 -8.14 6.09
CA VAL A 354 -3.80 -8.92 4.92
C VAL A 354 -4.67 -10.10 5.38
N LYS A 355 -4.18 -10.89 6.35
CA LYS A 355 -4.94 -12.02 6.92
C LYS A 355 -6.29 -11.59 7.52
N LEU A 356 -6.29 -10.49 8.26
CA LEU A 356 -7.52 -9.94 8.83
C LEU A 356 -8.51 -9.51 7.75
N MET A 357 -8.02 -8.88 6.67
CA MET A 357 -8.88 -8.47 5.56
C MET A 357 -9.49 -9.67 4.84
N ASP A 358 -8.71 -10.73 4.56
CA ASP A 358 -9.25 -11.97 3.99
C ASP A 358 -10.34 -12.60 4.88
N THR A 359 -10.10 -12.64 6.20
CA THR A 359 -11.07 -13.19 7.16
C THR A 359 -12.38 -12.38 7.17
N VAL A 360 -12.28 -11.05 7.17
CA VAL A 360 -13.45 -10.16 7.16
C VAL A 360 -14.20 -10.22 5.83
N ASP A 361 -13.48 -10.26 4.70
CA ASP A 361 -14.07 -10.30 3.36
C ASP A 361 -14.76 -11.65 3.07
N ALA A 362 -14.27 -12.74 3.64
CA ALA A 362 -14.93 -14.04 3.56
C ALA A 362 -16.25 -14.11 4.38
N GLY A 363 -16.62 -13.05 5.08
CA GLY A 363 -17.82 -13.00 5.92
C GLY A 363 -17.67 -13.74 7.26
N GLY A 364 -16.48 -14.32 7.53
CA GLY A 364 -16.19 -15.10 8.75
C GLY A 364 -15.61 -14.31 9.92
N GLY A 365 -15.32 -13.03 9.71
CA GLY A 365 -14.65 -12.21 10.74
C GLY A 365 -15.54 -11.96 11.96
N SER A 366 -15.00 -12.25 13.15
CA SER A 366 -15.59 -11.85 14.43
C SER A 366 -15.62 -10.31 14.58
N GLU A 367 -16.44 -9.81 15.50
CA GLU A 367 -16.44 -8.37 15.80
C GLU A 367 -15.05 -7.89 16.28
N GLN A 368 -14.36 -8.71 17.06
CA GLN A 368 -13.00 -8.43 17.49
C GLN A 368 -12.03 -8.30 16.30
N GLU A 369 -12.10 -9.19 15.31
CA GLU A 369 -11.23 -9.13 14.12
C GLU A 369 -11.54 -7.91 13.25
N ARG A 370 -12.82 -7.52 13.10
CA ARG A 370 -13.21 -6.28 12.42
C ARG A 370 -12.65 -5.06 13.13
N ARG A 371 -12.77 -4.98 14.46
CA ARG A 371 -12.20 -3.89 15.27
C ARG A 371 -10.67 -3.88 15.21
N THR A 372 -10.04 -5.05 15.21
CA THR A 372 -8.58 -5.18 15.05
C THR A 372 -8.14 -4.65 13.69
N LEU A 373 -8.77 -5.06 12.60
CA LEU A 373 -8.47 -4.54 11.26
C LEU A 373 -8.69 -3.03 11.17
N ARG A 374 -9.76 -2.53 11.77
CA ARG A 374 -10.09 -1.10 11.81
C ARG A 374 -9.00 -0.27 12.52
N MET A 375 -8.48 -0.77 13.63
CA MET A 375 -7.40 -0.10 14.37
C MET A 375 -6.05 -0.25 13.69
N LEU A 376 -5.76 -1.43 13.14
CA LEU A 376 -4.48 -1.78 12.53
C LEU A 376 -4.21 -1.01 11.22
N THR A 377 -5.23 -0.85 10.37
CA THR A 377 -5.09 -0.29 9.02
C THR A 377 -4.44 1.11 8.99
N PRO A 378 -4.90 2.13 9.74
CA PRO A 378 -4.24 3.43 9.77
C PRO A 378 -2.82 3.37 10.33
N LEU A 379 -2.55 2.50 11.31
CA LEU A 379 -1.23 2.33 11.91
C LEU A 379 -0.24 1.72 10.93
N LEU A 380 -0.64 0.67 10.20
CA LEU A 380 0.18 0.06 9.15
C LEU A 380 0.63 1.11 8.14
N LYS A 381 -0.34 1.84 7.57
CA LYS A 381 -0.05 2.86 6.56
C LYS A 381 0.86 3.97 7.10
N TYR A 382 0.58 4.46 8.30
CA TYR A 382 1.35 5.52 8.93
C TYR A 382 2.81 5.10 9.15
N VAL A 383 3.00 4.04 9.93
CA VAL A 383 4.33 3.65 10.42
C VAL A 383 5.18 3.10 9.30
N LEU A 384 4.63 2.22 8.46
CA LEU A 384 5.40 1.61 7.38
C LEU A 384 5.77 2.62 6.29
N GLY A 385 4.90 3.60 5.98
CA GLY A 385 5.24 4.70 5.09
C GLY A 385 6.41 5.55 5.61
N LYS A 386 6.49 5.80 6.93
CA LYS A 386 7.64 6.50 7.54
C LYS A 386 8.90 5.65 7.55
N TRP A 387 8.79 4.38 7.85
CA TRP A 387 9.93 3.46 7.84
C TRP A 387 10.49 3.29 6.43
N ALA A 388 9.63 3.23 5.40
CA ALA A 388 10.07 3.12 4.01
C ALA A 388 10.98 4.28 3.60
N VAL A 389 10.60 5.52 3.93
CA VAL A 389 11.44 6.70 3.66
C VAL A 389 12.79 6.59 4.37
N ARG A 390 12.79 6.21 5.65
CA ARG A 390 14.02 6.07 6.43
C ARG A 390 14.93 4.99 5.86
N VAL A 391 14.40 3.78 5.61
CA VAL A 391 15.19 2.66 5.08
C VAL A 391 15.70 2.96 3.66
N ALA A 392 14.90 3.65 2.84
CA ALA A 392 15.36 4.07 1.51
C ALA A 392 16.49 5.12 1.59
N SER A 393 16.40 6.05 2.55
CA SER A 393 17.45 7.05 2.80
C SER A 393 18.75 6.40 3.26
N GLU A 394 18.69 5.44 4.18
CA GLU A 394 19.87 4.64 4.60
C GLU A 394 20.46 3.86 3.42
N GLY A 395 19.60 3.31 2.55
CA GLY A 395 20.07 2.62 1.33
C GLY A 395 20.85 3.54 0.38
N VAL A 396 20.40 4.80 0.22
CA VAL A 396 21.16 5.81 -0.54
C VAL A 396 22.53 6.04 0.09
N GLU A 397 22.58 6.19 1.42
CA GLU A 397 23.83 6.44 2.15
C GLU A 397 24.80 5.25 2.07
N VAL A 398 24.32 4.02 2.16
CA VAL A 398 25.13 2.81 2.02
C VAL A 398 25.79 2.75 0.64
N LEU A 399 25.10 3.14 -0.44
CA LEU A 399 25.68 3.19 -1.78
C LEU A 399 26.57 4.44 -1.99
N ALA A 400 26.60 5.36 -1.04
CA ALA A 400 27.34 6.63 -1.09
C ALA A 400 27.01 7.45 -2.36
N GLY A 401 28.00 7.98 -3.08
CA GLY A 401 27.77 8.75 -4.30
C GLY A 401 26.92 8.04 -5.36
N ASN A 402 27.05 6.72 -5.48
CA ASN A 402 26.24 5.91 -6.40
C ASN A 402 24.76 5.85 -5.97
N GLY A 403 24.46 5.94 -4.69
CA GLY A 403 23.07 6.01 -4.22
C GLY A 403 22.37 7.33 -4.57
N TYR A 404 23.14 8.39 -4.83
CA TYR A 404 22.63 9.74 -5.07
C TYR A 404 22.39 10.08 -6.55
N ILE A 405 22.97 9.32 -7.47
CA ILE A 405 22.86 9.56 -8.92
C ILE A 405 21.81 8.65 -9.56
N GLU A 406 21.15 9.15 -10.59
CA GLU A 406 20.02 8.48 -11.26
C GLU A 406 20.44 7.25 -12.10
N ASP A 407 21.74 7.00 -12.31
CA ASP A 407 22.25 5.76 -12.93
C ASP A 407 22.02 4.51 -12.06
N TRP A 408 21.77 4.71 -10.77
CA TRP A 408 21.54 3.68 -9.78
C TRP A 408 20.11 3.72 -9.25
N PRO A 409 19.54 2.59 -8.79
CA PRO A 409 18.12 2.52 -8.46
C PRO A 409 17.73 3.33 -7.21
N MET A 410 18.66 3.58 -6.26
CA MET A 410 18.31 4.12 -4.95
C MET A 410 17.84 5.56 -4.98
N ALA A 411 18.33 6.40 -5.92
CA ALA A 411 17.82 7.77 -6.09
C ALA A 411 16.32 7.76 -6.39
N ARG A 412 15.87 6.94 -7.35
CA ARG A 412 14.45 6.75 -7.68
C ARG A 412 13.67 6.15 -6.51
N VAL A 413 14.18 5.07 -5.91
CA VAL A 413 13.51 4.38 -4.79
C VAL A 413 13.23 5.34 -3.62
N LEU A 414 14.18 6.24 -3.30
CA LEU A 414 13.95 7.27 -2.26
C LEU A 414 12.91 8.30 -2.70
N ARG A 415 12.96 8.76 -3.95
CA ARG A 415 11.94 9.70 -4.47
C ARG A 415 10.54 9.09 -4.40
N ASP A 416 10.39 7.84 -4.81
CA ASP A 416 9.13 7.11 -4.77
C ASP A 416 8.65 6.88 -3.31
N ALA A 417 9.57 6.57 -2.39
CA ALA A 417 9.24 6.41 -0.98
C ALA A 417 8.59 7.66 -0.35
N GLN A 418 8.94 8.87 -0.81
CA GLN A 418 8.46 10.12 -0.22
C GLN A 418 6.95 10.33 -0.34
N VAL A 419 6.26 9.69 -1.28
CA VAL A 419 4.81 9.81 -1.41
C VAL A 419 4.05 8.90 -0.43
N LEU A 420 4.65 7.81 0.03
CA LEU A 420 4.01 6.82 0.90
C LEU A 420 3.44 7.40 2.21
N PRO A 421 4.07 8.37 2.90
CA PRO A 421 3.45 9.05 4.04
C PRO A 421 2.38 10.10 3.65
N ILE A 422 2.20 10.43 2.37
CA ILE A 422 1.37 11.56 1.91
C ILE A 422 -0.02 11.08 1.46
N TRP A 423 -0.07 10.25 0.42
CA TRP A 423 -1.35 9.79 -0.15
C TRP A 423 -2.13 8.87 0.81
N GLU A 424 -3.42 8.66 0.58
CA GLU A 424 -4.33 7.86 1.44
C GLU A 424 -4.43 8.36 2.90
N GLY A 425 -4.12 9.62 3.12
CA GLY A 425 -4.06 10.30 4.40
C GLY A 425 -2.64 10.55 4.88
N THR A 426 -2.33 11.81 5.17
CA THR A 426 -1.05 12.19 5.77
C THR A 426 -0.91 11.63 7.19
N THR A 427 0.30 11.60 7.72
CA THR A 427 0.61 11.09 9.06
C THR A 427 -0.37 11.57 10.12
N ASN A 428 -0.60 12.87 10.24
CA ASN A 428 -1.47 13.43 11.28
C ASN A 428 -2.94 12.99 11.09
N ILE A 429 -3.42 12.91 9.85
CA ILE A 429 -4.77 12.41 9.54
C ILE A 429 -4.93 10.95 9.97
N LEU A 430 -3.91 10.12 9.80
CA LEU A 430 -3.95 8.71 10.22
C LEU A 430 -3.87 8.55 11.74
N VAL A 431 -3.09 9.39 12.43
CA VAL A 431 -3.05 9.45 13.89
C VAL A 431 -4.43 9.84 14.43
N LEU A 432 -5.09 10.85 13.83
CA LEU A 432 -6.46 11.23 14.20
C LEU A 432 -7.48 10.14 13.89
N ASP A 433 -7.30 9.38 12.81
CA ASP A 433 -8.17 8.25 12.47
C ASP A 433 -8.01 7.08 13.45
N ALA A 434 -6.77 6.77 13.85
CA ALA A 434 -6.49 5.81 14.93
C ALA A 434 -7.09 6.27 16.27
N PHE A 435 -6.98 7.55 16.61
CA PHE A 435 -7.59 8.13 17.79
C PHE A 435 -9.12 8.05 17.77
N ARG A 436 -9.73 8.24 16.60
CA ARG A 436 -11.18 8.05 16.42
C ARG A 436 -11.57 6.59 16.66
N ALA A 437 -10.84 5.62 16.09
CA ALA A 437 -11.06 4.20 16.32
C ALA A 437 -10.93 3.83 17.79
N LEU A 438 -9.94 4.40 18.47
CA LEU A 438 -9.72 4.21 19.91
C LEU A 438 -10.90 4.73 20.73
N ARG A 439 -11.32 6.00 20.53
CA ARG A 439 -12.35 6.65 21.37
C ARG A 439 -13.77 6.16 21.08
N LYS A 440 -14.11 5.88 19.82
CA LYS A 440 -15.48 5.54 19.43
C LYS A 440 -15.74 4.04 19.31
N GLU A 441 -14.70 3.25 19.05
CA GLU A 441 -14.82 1.84 18.70
C GLU A 441 -14.01 0.93 19.65
N GLY A 442 -13.39 1.48 20.72
CA GLY A 442 -12.62 0.72 21.70
C GLY A 442 -11.37 0.06 21.09
N GLY A 443 -10.74 0.70 20.07
CA GLY A 443 -9.58 0.15 19.36
C GLY A 443 -8.38 -0.19 20.23
N HIS A 444 -8.22 0.47 21.41
CA HIS A 444 -7.16 0.15 22.38
C HIS A 444 -7.33 -1.23 23.02
N GLU A 445 -8.56 -1.68 23.25
CA GLU A 445 -8.83 -2.98 23.87
C GLU A 445 -8.30 -4.11 22.98
N VAL A 446 -8.63 -4.07 21.66
CA VAL A 446 -8.19 -5.09 20.72
C VAL A 446 -6.68 -5.03 20.46
N LEU A 447 -6.08 -3.82 20.45
CA LEU A 447 -4.65 -3.62 20.34
C LEU A 447 -3.92 -4.25 21.53
N PHE A 448 -4.32 -3.89 22.76
CA PHE A 448 -3.67 -4.39 23.99
C PHE A 448 -3.83 -5.90 24.12
N ALA A 449 -5.04 -6.42 23.88
CA ALA A 449 -5.29 -7.86 23.92
C ALA A 449 -4.43 -8.64 22.92
N GLU A 450 -4.25 -8.13 21.70
CA GLU A 450 -3.42 -8.80 20.68
C GLU A 450 -1.92 -8.69 21.03
N VAL A 451 -1.46 -7.53 21.52
CA VAL A 451 -0.07 -7.35 21.98
C VAL A 451 0.24 -8.28 23.14
N GLU A 452 -0.65 -8.38 24.15
CA GLU A 452 -0.49 -9.30 25.31
C GLU A 452 -0.44 -10.76 24.87
N LYS A 453 -1.38 -11.16 24.00
CA LYS A 453 -1.43 -12.52 23.43
C LYS A 453 -0.11 -12.87 22.74
N PHE A 454 0.36 -12.04 21.84
CA PHE A 454 1.58 -12.33 21.08
C PHE A 454 2.85 -12.19 21.92
N ALA A 455 2.85 -11.30 22.93
CA ALA A 455 3.95 -11.20 23.88
C ALA A 455 4.09 -12.49 24.71
N SER A 456 2.98 -13.16 25.06
CA SER A 456 3.04 -14.44 25.79
C SER A 456 3.69 -15.58 24.98
N GLU A 457 3.76 -15.44 23.65
CA GLU A 457 4.42 -16.40 22.76
C GLU A 457 5.91 -16.07 22.52
N ALA A 458 6.36 -14.89 22.96
CA ALA A 458 7.72 -14.41 22.79
C ALA A 458 8.69 -14.98 23.85
N PRO A 459 10.02 -14.98 23.58
CA PRO A 459 11.01 -15.27 24.62
C PRO A 459 10.90 -14.30 25.80
N SER A 460 11.29 -14.78 27.00
CA SER A 460 11.09 -14.07 28.27
C SER A 460 11.69 -12.66 28.32
N ASP A 461 12.83 -12.43 27.66
CA ASP A 461 13.48 -11.12 27.59
C ASP A 461 12.66 -10.11 26.77
N VAL A 462 12.11 -10.54 25.63
CA VAL A 462 11.21 -9.73 24.80
C VAL A 462 9.88 -9.51 25.51
N GLN A 463 9.31 -10.57 26.09
CA GLN A 463 8.05 -10.51 26.84
C GLN A 463 8.12 -9.50 27.98
N SER A 464 9.14 -9.59 28.85
CA SER A 464 9.30 -8.69 29.99
C SER A 464 9.44 -7.23 29.54
N ARG A 465 10.20 -6.99 28.48
CA ARG A 465 10.39 -5.64 27.94
C ARG A 465 9.11 -5.08 27.33
N VAL A 466 8.39 -5.89 26.56
CA VAL A 466 7.09 -5.51 25.96
C VAL A 466 6.07 -5.21 27.05
N SER A 467 5.98 -6.04 28.10
CA SER A 467 5.04 -5.83 29.20
C SER A 467 5.27 -4.50 29.90
N ALA A 468 6.53 -4.15 30.23
CA ALA A 468 6.85 -2.86 30.83
C ALA A 468 6.44 -1.67 29.95
N LEU A 469 6.74 -1.72 28.65
CA LEU A 469 6.37 -0.66 27.70
C LEU A 469 4.85 -0.60 27.43
N LEU A 470 4.16 -1.73 27.52
CA LEU A 470 2.71 -1.80 27.40
C LEU A 470 2.02 -1.16 28.60
N ASP A 471 2.53 -1.39 29.81
CA ASP A 471 2.02 -0.75 31.02
C ASP A 471 2.21 0.77 30.96
N GLU A 472 3.38 1.25 30.50
CA GLU A 472 3.61 2.68 30.22
C GLU A 472 2.57 3.23 29.22
N ALA A 473 2.32 2.50 28.11
CA ALA A 473 1.36 2.92 27.09
C ALA A 473 -0.09 2.95 27.60
N LYS A 474 -0.47 2.01 28.49
CA LYS A 474 -1.78 1.98 29.14
C LYS A 474 -1.97 3.18 30.07
N HIS A 475 -0.98 3.49 30.92
CA HIS A 475 -1.01 4.64 31.82
C HIS A 475 -1.10 5.96 31.02
N ALA A 476 -0.23 6.14 30.01
CA ALA A 476 -0.26 7.32 29.16
C ALA A 476 -1.61 7.49 28.44
N LEU A 477 -2.27 6.39 28.05
CA LEU A 477 -3.60 6.49 27.44
C LEU A 477 -4.65 7.01 28.40
N VAL A 478 -4.59 6.63 29.68
CA VAL A 478 -5.51 7.16 30.72
C VAL A 478 -5.31 8.67 30.85
N GLU A 479 -4.08 9.15 30.95
CA GLU A 479 -3.76 10.57 31.02
C GLU A 479 -4.27 11.34 29.79
N LEU A 480 -3.97 10.83 28.59
CA LEU A 480 -4.43 11.41 27.32
C LEU A 480 -5.97 11.44 27.20
N SER A 481 -6.67 10.50 27.81
CA SER A 481 -8.14 10.44 27.77
C SER A 481 -8.80 11.50 28.65
N GLN A 482 -8.10 11.97 29.69
CA GLN A 482 -8.57 12.95 30.64
C GLN A 482 -8.34 14.40 30.19
N ASP A 483 -7.40 14.65 29.26
CA ASP A 483 -7.10 15.97 28.73
C ASP A 483 -7.61 16.12 27.28
N PRO A 484 -8.67 16.90 27.04
CA PRO A 484 -9.17 17.17 25.68
C PRO A 484 -8.14 17.88 24.78
N LYS A 485 -7.10 18.49 25.35
CA LYS A 485 -6.04 19.22 24.63
C LYS A 485 -4.81 18.34 24.34
N ALA A 486 -4.80 17.10 24.82
CA ALA A 486 -3.67 16.17 24.67
C ALA A 486 -3.49 15.59 23.27
N GLU A 487 -4.27 16.05 22.27
CA GLU A 487 -4.18 15.57 20.89
C GLU A 487 -2.76 15.66 20.32
N HIS A 488 -1.98 16.67 20.72
CA HIS A 488 -0.59 16.85 20.29
C HIS A 488 0.34 15.71 20.74
N ALA A 489 0.09 15.08 21.88
CA ALA A 489 0.90 13.98 22.42
C ALA A 489 0.44 12.60 21.90
N PHE A 490 -0.71 12.52 21.22
CA PHE A 490 -1.26 11.25 20.77
C PHE A 490 -0.38 10.55 19.72
N ARG A 491 0.44 11.31 19.00
CA ARG A 491 1.37 10.75 18.03
C ARG A 491 2.44 9.87 18.72
N ASP A 492 3.03 10.34 19.80
CA ASP A 492 4.08 9.60 20.53
C ASP A 492 3.51 8.30 21.12
N TRP A 493 2.26 8.37 21.63
CA TRP A 493 1.53 7.17 22.05
C TRP A 493 1.31 6.19 20.90
N THR A 494 0.90 6.70 19.74
CA THR A 494 0.64 5.90 18.54
C THR A 494 1.91 5.20 18.04
N ASP A 495 3.05 5.89 18.07
CA ASP A 495 4.35 5.33 17.70
C ASP A 495 4.74 4.18 18.65
N ARG A 496 4.53 4.35 19.96
CA ARG A 496 4.78 3.31 20.97
C ARG A 496 3.86 2.10 20.76
N ALA A 497 2.57 2.33 20.59
CA ALA A 497 1.58 1.28 20.39
C ALA A 497 1.88 0.46 19.13
N ALA A 498 2.23 1.12 18.04
CA ALA A 498 2.61 0.47 16.78
C ALA A 498 3.91 -0.33 16.90
N LEU A 499 4.92 0.20 17.61
CA LEU A 499 6.16 -0.52 17.88
C LEU A 499 5.88 -1.84 18.62
N LEU A 500 5.09 -1.78 19.68
CA LEU A 500 4.73 -2.96 20.48
C LEU A 500 4.00 -4.00 19.63
N TRP A 501 3.04 -3.55 18.83
CA TRP A 501 2.27 -4.45 17.97
C TRP A 501 3.14 -5.09 16.88
N THR A 502 4.03 -4.32 16.25
CA THR A 502 4.95 -4.81 15.24
C THR A 502 5.91 -5.87 15.80
N VAL A 503 6.54 -5.57 16.96
CA VAL A 503 7.50 -6.47 17.63
C VAL A 503 6.82 -7.78 18.04
N THR A 504 5.65 -7.70 18.65
CA THR A 504 4.94 -8.90 19.15
C THR A 504 4.38 -9.74 18.01
N THR A 505 3.91 -9.12 16.91
CA THR A 505 3.50 -9.86 15.69
C THR A 505 4.65 -10.70 15.14
N ALA A 506 5.89 -10.21 15.17
CA ALA A 506 7.04 -10.98 14.71
C ALA A 506 7.35 -12.20 15.60
N CYS A 507 6.96 -12.16 16.87
CA CYS A 507 7.12 -13.28 17.81
C CYS A 507 5.92 -14.25 17.83
N ALA A 508 4.83 -13.93 17.14
CA ALA A 508 3.55 -14.64 17.21
C ALA A 508 3.59 -16.00 16.51
N LYS A 509 3.88 -17.07 17.25
CA LYS A 509 3.88 -18.46 16.75
C LYS A 509 2.51 -18.88 16.22
N SER A 510 1.44 -18.40 16.83
CA SER A 510 0.05 -18.60 16.40
C SER A 510 -0.25 -18.04 14.99
N LEU A 511 0.61 -17.17 14.47
CA LEU A 511 0.56 -16.64 13.10
C LEU A 511 1.52 -17.34 12.13
N GLY A 512 2.30 -18.35 12.60
CA GLY A 512 3.40 -18.95 11.85
C GLY A 512 4.69 -18.12 11.84
N ASN A 513 4.78 -17.10 12.72
CA ASN A 513 5.97 -16.28 12.95
C ASN A 513 6.81 -16.85 14.13
N GLY A 514 7.74 -16.08 14.65
CA GLY A 514 8.51 -16.44 15.84
C GLY A 514 9.69 -17.37 15.57
N SER A 515 10.18 -17.42 14.33
CA SER A 515 11.48 -18.07 14.05
C SER A 515 12.61 -17.33 14.80
N ASP A 516 13.75 -17.99 15.00
CA ASP A 516 14.91 -17.35 15.65
C ASP A 516 15.31 -16.05 14.96
N THR A 517 15.16 -15.98 13.63
CA THR A 517 15.44 -14.78 12.85
C THR A 517 14.39 -13.68 13.09
N ASP A 518 13.10 -14.03 13.22
CA ASP A 518 12.04 -13.07 13.54
C ASP A 518 12.24 -12.48 14.95
N VAL A 519 12.57 -13.33 15.91
CA VAL A 519 12.86 -12.92 17.31
C VAL A 519 14.10 -12.04 17.39
N ARG A 520 15.16 -12.37 16.63
CA ARG A 520 16.37 -11.56 16.54
C ARG A 520 16.06 -10.16 15.98
N ALA A 521 15.29 -10.09 14.90
CA ALA A 521 14.85 -8.83 14.33
C ALA A 521 13.97 -8.03 15.32
N ALA A 522 13.07 -8.71 16.05
CA ALA A 522 12.24 -8.08 17.07
C ALA A 522 13.07 -7.46 18.20
N ARG A 523 14.07 -8.18 18.73
CA ARG A 523 15.02 -7.65 19.73
C ARG A 523 15.76 -6.43 19.20
N ARG A 524 16.19 -6.50 17.94
CA ARG A 524 16.94 -5.41 17.29
C ARG A 524 16.11 -4.14 17.17
N VAL A 525 14.89 -4.25 16.65
CA VAL A 525 13.96 -3.12 16.48
C VAL A 525 13.56 -2.55 17.85
N LEU A 526 13.31 -3.41 18.83
CA LEU A 526 12.98 -2.98 20.19
C LEU A 526 14.15 -2.20 20.85
N ALA A 527 15.38 -2.68 20.68
CA ALA A 527 16.58 -2.00 21.19
C ALA A 527 16.84 -0.66 20.50
N ARG A 528 16.51 -0.53 19.21
CA ARG A 528 16.67 0.72 18.44
C ARG A 528 15.64 1.77 18.85
N HIS A 529 14.37 1.41 18.93
CA HIS A 529 13.24 2.33 19.10
C HIS A 529 12.80 2.54 20.55
N ALA A 530 13.26 1.69 21.46
CA ALA A 530 13.02 1.81 22.89
C ALA A 530 14.27 1.37 23.66
N PRO A 531 15.39 2.08 23.55
CA PRO A 531 16.67 1.65 24.14
C PRO A 531 16.63 1.63 25.66
N VAL A 532 17.37 0.68 26.24
CA VAL A 532 17.69 0.61 27.68
C VAL A 532 19.17 0.91 27.82
N GLY A 533 19.51 2.13 28.18
CA GLY A 533 20.89 2.59 28.29
C GLY A 533 21.46 3.13 26.95
N LEU A 534 22.66 3.71 27.03
CA LEU A 534 23.26 4.45 25.93
C LEU A 534 23.98 3.56 24.91
N LEU A 535 24.58 2.46 25.36
CA LEU A 535 25.40 1.60 24.51
C LEU A 535 24.76 0.23 24.27
N ARG A 536 24.80 -0.23 23.03
CA ARG A 536 24.43 -1.60 22.67
C ARG A 536 25.52 -2.55 23.17
N LYS A 537 25.12 -3.65 23.81
CA LYS A 537 26.04 -4.65 24.34
C LYS A 537 26.45 -5.67 23.28
N ASP A 538 25.52 -6.04 22.39
CA ASP A 538 25.74 -7.07 21.39
C ASP A 538 26.17 -6.46 20.05
N ARG A 539 27.19 -7.03 19.45
CA ARG A 539 27.72 -6.62 18.15
C ARG A 539 27.04 -7.40 17.03
N ALA A 540 26.59 -6.69 15.99
CA ALA A 540 26.09 -7.33 14.77
C ALA A 540 27.23 -8.00 13.99
N THR A 541 26.92 -9.15 13.39
CA THR A 541 27.81 -9.86 12.47
C THR A 541 27.22 -9.89 11.05
N VAL A 542 28.06 -10.16 10.06
CA VAL A 542 27.62 -10.32 8.66
C VAL A 542 26.60 -11.47 8.56
N ASP A 543 26.81 -12.53 9.32
CA ASP A 543 25.87 -13.66 9.35
C ASP A 543 24.52 -13.29 9.96
N ASP A 544 24.47 -12.37 10.93
CA ASP A 544 23.22 -11.83 11.47
C ASP A 544 22.44 -11.06 10.39
N VAL A 545 23.13 -10.22 9.63
CA VAL A 545 22.51 -9.47 8.52
C VAL A 545 21.94 -10.42 7.48
N ARG A 546 22.71 -11.40 7.01
CA ARG A 546 22.27 -12.39 6.04
C ARG A 546 21.10 -13.23 6.55
N ALA A 547 21.15 -13.64 7.81
CA ALA A 547 20.06 -14.40 8.42
C ALA A 547 18.76 -13.59 8.48
N VAL A 548 18.80 -12.33 8.90
CA VAL A 548 17.61 -11.48 8.99
C VAL A 548 17.09 -11.08 7.61
N ALA A 549 17.96 -10.80 6.66
CA ALA A 549 17.56 -10.37 5.32
C ALA A 549 16.99 -11.49 4.45
N PHE A 550 17.50 -12.74 4.56
CA PHE A 550 17.20 -13.80 3.58
C PHE A 550 16.56 -15.06 4.16
N ARG A 551 16.72 -15.36 5.46
CA ARG A 551 16.13 -16.53 6.14
C ARG A 551 14.88 -16.18 6.94
#